data_c6610451c20fb6cd826d39bed1a2f1ba
#
_entry.id   c6610451c20fb6cd826d39bed1a2f1ba
#
_cell.length_a   1.000
_cell.length_b   1.000
_cell.length_c   1.000
_cell.angle_alpha   90.00
_cell.angle_beta   90.00
_cell.angle_gamma   90.00
#
_symmetry.space_group_name_H-M   'P 1'
#
loop_
_entity.id
_entity.type
_entity.pdbx_description
1 polymer ?
#
loop_
_entity_poly.entity_id
_entity_poly.type
_entity_poly.pdbx_seq_one_letter_code
_entity_poly.pdbx_strand_id
1 'polypeptide(L)'
;RTLRMRGRPKIVLARTYEEAMDLYNKYQNNVLGVITDARYPRGGVVDPMAGIKLLAEVRSRDPFVPLILQSAEVDNKVYASRYGASFVDKNSKKMNIDLREIVSDDFGFGDFIFRNPDTLEEVARVHNLKELQNVIFAIPKESLLYHISRNHVSRWLYSRAMFPPAEFLKQITWE
;
A
#
# COMPACT_ATOMS: atom_id res chain seq x y z
N ARG A 1 -24.63 11.51 -9.21
CA ARG A 1 -24.20 11.49 -7.77
C ARG A 1 -23.93 10.07 -7.25
N THR A 2 -24.69 9.05 -7.69
CA THR A 2 -24.57 7.66 -7.20
C THR A 2 -23.28 6.95 -7.66
N LEU A 3 -22.74 7.29 -8.82
CA LEU A 3 -21.49 6.72 -9.35
C LEU A 3 -20.22 7.13 -8.54
N ARG A 4 -20.19 8.35 -7.99
CA ARG A 4 -19.08 8.82 -7.17
C ARG A 4 -18.92 8.10 -5.83
N MET A 5 -20.00 7.56 -5.28
CA MET A 5 -19.98 6.83 -3.99
C MET A 5 -19.49 5.38 -4.12
N ARG A 6 -19.67 4.75 -5.29
CA ARG A 6 -19.24 3.36 -5.52
C ARG A 6 -17.73 3.19 -5.76
N GLY A 7 -17.06 4.24 -6.19
CA GLY A 7 -15.62 4.21 -6.49
C GLY A 7 -14.71 4.68 -5.36
N ARG A 8 -15.21 4.94 -4.15
CA ARG A 8 -14.37 5.35 -3.03
C ARG A 8 -13.75 4.13 -2.35
N PRO A 9 -12.45 4.20 -2.01
CA PRO A 9 -11.81 3.18 -1.18
C PRO A 9 -12.59 2.98 0.13
N LYS A 10 -12.69 1.74 0.56
CA LYS A 10 -13.37 1.35 1.79
C LYS A 10 -12.35 0.81 2.78
N ILE A 11 -12.53 1.16 4.04
CA ILE A 11 -11.79 0.54 5.13
C ILE A 11 -12.59 -0.70 5.56
N VAL A 12 -11.91 -1.83 5.58
CA VAL A 12 -12.44 -3.10 6.08
C VAL A 12 -11.67 -3.43 7.35
N LEU A 13 -12.38 -3.65 8.44
CA LEU A 13 -11.81 -3.91 9.75
C LEU A 13 -11.85 -5.40 10.08
N ALA A 14 -10.75 -5.91 10.60
CA ALA A 14 -10.63 -7.23 11.19
C ALA A 14 -10.19 -7.11 12.67
N ARG A 15 -10.73 -7.96 13.52
CA ARG A 15 -10.42 -7.98 14.95
C ARG A 15 -9.56 -9.17 15.36
N THR A 16 -9.45 -10.16 14.48
CA THR A 16 -8.64 -11.35 14.68
C THR A 16 -7.77 -11.62 13.45
N TYR A 17 -6.76 -12.45 13.62
CA TYR A 17 -5.90 -12.89 12.52
C TYR A 17 -6.70 -13.63 11.43
N GLU A 18 -7.58 -14.51 11.83
CA GLU A 18 -8.40 -15.32 10.94
C GLU A 18 -9.33 -14.43 10.09
N GLU A 19 -10.01 -13.48 10.74
CA GLU A 19 -10.85 -12.50 10.05
C GLU A 19 -10.03 -11.65 9.07
N ALA A 20 -8.84 -11.22 9.46
CA ALA A 20 -7.95 -10.45 8.58
C ALA A 20 -7.54 -11.26 7.35
N MET A 21 -7.20 -12.53 7.53
CA MET A 21 -6.85 -13.43 6.43
C MET A 21 -8.04 -13.73 5.50
N ASP A 22 -9.23 -13.95 6.06
CA ASP A 22 -10.45 -14.16 5.27
C ASP A 22 -10.78 -12.95 4.42
N LEU A 23 -10.70 -11.74 5.00
CA LEU A 23 -10.91 -10.49 4.28
C LEU A 23 -9.84 -10.26 3.22
N TYR A 24 -8.57 -10.53 3.54
CA TYR A 24 -7.49 -10.42 2.57
C TYR A 24 -7.70 -11.38 1.39
N ASN A 25 -8.00 -12.66 1.65
CA ASN A 25 -8.28 -13.65 0.63
C ASN A 25 -9.43 -13.23 -0.29
N LYS A 26 -10.48 -12.66 0.30
CA LYS A 26 -11.66 -12.20 -0.43
C LYS A 26 -11.39 -11.01 -1.34
N TYR A 27 -10.54 -10.09 -0.92
CA TYR A 27 -10.34 -8.79 -1.57
C TYR A 27 -8.93 -8.56 -2.12
N GLN A 28 -8.03 -9.56 -2.08
CA GLN A 28 -6.61 -9.39 -2.40
C GLN A 28 -6.32 -8.64 -3.72
N ASN A 29 -7.15 -8.85 -4.74
CA ASN A 29 -6.97 -8.18 -6.03
C ASN A 29 -7.25 -6.67 -5.99
N ASN A 30 -7.98 -6.19 -4.97
CA ASN A 30 -8.43 -4.81 -4.83
C ASN A 30 -7.87 -4.13 -3.57
N VAL A 31 -6.97 -4.78 -2.84
CA VAL A 31 -6.34 -4.21 -1.64
C VAL A 31 -5.36 -3.11 -2.05
N LEU A 32 -5.57 -1.91 -1.55
CA LEU A 32 -4.64 -0.78 -1.73
C LEU A 32 -3.48 -0.83 -0.74
N GLY A 33 -3.69 -1.41 0.43
CA GLY A 33 -2.70 -1.59 1.46
C GLY A 33 -3.30 -2.23 2.70
N VAL A 34 -2.44 -2.69 3.60
CA VAL A 34 -2.82 -3.33 4.85
C VAL A 34 -2.17 -2.59 6.03
N ILE A 35 -3.00 -2.24 7.00
CA ILE A 35 -2.57 -1.64 8.27
C ILE A 35 -2.87 -2.65 9.36
N THR A 36 -1.88 -3.02 10.14
CA THR A 36 -2.04 -3.98 11.22
C THR A 36 -1.37 -3.53 12.50
N ASP A 37 -2.00 -3.82 13.64
CA ASP A 37 -1.34 -3.80 14.93
C ASP A 37 -0.39 -5.01 15.04
N ALA A 38 0.63 -4.93 15.90
CA ALA A 38 1.48 -6.08 16.18
C ALA A 38 0.74 -7.17 16.96
N ARG A 39 -0.11 -6.78 17.91
CA ARG A 39 -0.74 -7.65 18.91
C ARG A 39 -2.26 -7.64 18.79
N TYR A 40 -2.85 -8.81 18.53
CA TYR A 40 -4.30 -9.05 18.56
C TYR A 40 -4.61 -10.57 18.60
N PRO A 41 -5.88 -10.99 18.75
CA PRO A 41 -6.25 -12.41 18.87
C PRO A 41 -5.90 -13.21 17.61
N ARG A 42 -5.32 -14.42 17.85
CA ARG A 42 -5.08 -15.47 16.87
C ARG A 42 -5.31 -16.82 17.53
N GLY A 43 -6.14 -17.67 16.92
CA GLY A 43 -6.53 -18.95 17.54
C GLY A 43 -7.27 -18.78 18.88
N GLY A 44 -8.03 -17.70 19.04
CA GLY A 44 -8.80 -17.42 20.25
C GLY A 44 -8.00 -16.81 21.42
N VAL A 45 -6.68 -16.63 21.29
CA VAL A 45 -5.81 -16.03 22.31
C VAL A 45 -5.06 -14.83 21.76
N VAL A 46 -4.69 -13.90 22.64
CA VAL A 46 -3.89 -12.72 22.22
C VAL A 46 -2.48 -13.18 21.85
N ASP A 47 -2.11 -12.97 20.59
CA ASP A 47 -0.78 -13.27 20.05
C ASP A 47 -0.01 -11.97 19.84
N PRO A 48 1.12 -11.74 20.54
CA PRO A 48 1.92 -10.52 20.39
C PRO A 48 2.55 -10.37 19.01
N MET A 49 2.60 -11.45 18.23
CA MET A 49 3.20 -11.51 16.90
C MET A 49 2.17 -11.65 15.78
N ALA A 50 0.87 -11.54 16.07
CA ALA A 50 -0.19 -11.76 15.08
C ALA A 50 -0.04 -10.86 13.85
N GLY A 51 0.23 -9.56 14.06
CA GLY A 51 0.43 -8.62 12.97
C GLY A 51 1.68 -8.90 12.15
N ILE A 52 2.77 -9.31 12.80
CA ILE A 52 4.01 -9.68 12.11
C ILE A 52 3.78 -10.92 11.23
N LYS A 53 3.03 -11.90 11.72
CA LYS A 53 2.64 -13.10 10.96
C LYS A 53 1.74 -12.73 9.77
N LEU A 54 0.81 -11.77 9.98
CA LEU A 54 -0.03 -11.24 8.89
C LEU A 54 0.84 -10.57 7.81
N LEU A 55 1.81 -9.73 8.20
CA LEU A 55 2.72 -9.10 7.23
C LEU A 55 3.49 -10.14 6.42
N ALA A 56 4.02 -11.18 7.08
CA ALA A 56 4.74 -12.25 6.41
C ALA A 56 3.86 -12.97 5.38
N GLU A 57 2.64 -13.32 5.76
CA GLU A 57 1.70 -14.02 4.89
C GLU A 57 1.26 -13.16 3.69
N VAL A 58 0.90 -11.91 3.94
CA VAL A 58 0.51 -10.99 2.86
C VAL A 58 1.68 -10.74 1.91
N ARG A 59 2.89 -10.50 2.44
CA ARG A 59 4.08 -10.24 1.63
C ARG A 59 4.49 -11.44 0.77
N SER A 60 4.27 -12.66 1.24
CA SER A 60 4.55 -13.87 0.45
C SER A 60 3.64 -14.00 -0.79
N ARG A 61 2.45 -13.41 -0.76
CA ARG A 61 1.46 -13.46 -1.84
C ARG A 61 1.49 -12.24 -2.75
N ASP A 62 1.74 -11.07 -2.19
CA ASP A 62 1.90 -9.82 -2.94
C ASP A 62 3.17 -9.10 -2.48
N PRO A 63 4.25 -9.17 -3.29
CA PRO A 63 5.53 -8.56 -2.96
C PRO A 63 5.49 -7.03 -2.92
N PHE A 64 4.44 -6.40 -3.48
CA PHE A 64 4.39 -4.95 -3.68
C PHE A 64 3.25 -4.24 -2.94
N VAL A 65 2.33 -4.96 -2.30
CA VAL A 65 1.25 -4.31 -1.54
C VAL A 65 1.85 -3.49 -0.39
N PRO A 66 1.45 -2.22 -0.18
CA PRO A 66 1.88 -1.43 0.95
C PRO A 66 1.41 -2.02 2.27
N LEU A 67 2.32 -2.10 3.22
CA LEU A 67 2.08 -2.64 4.54
C LEU A 67 2.47 -1.62 5.60
N ILE A 68 1.65 -1.48 6.64
CA ILE A 68 1.94 -0.65 7.82
C ILE A 68 1.81 -1.53 9.06
N LEU A 69 2.86 -1.53 9.88
CA LEU A 69 2.86 -2.11 11.22
C LEU A 69 2.74 -1.01 12.25
N GLN A 70 1.70 -1.06 13.06
CA GLN A 70 1.53 -0.19 14.21
C GLN A 70 1.93 -0.95 15.48
N SER A 71 2.75 -0.35 16.33
CA SER A 71 3.11 -0.95 17.62
C SER A 71 3.48 0.11 18.64
N ALA A 72 3.20 -0.18 19.92
CA ALA A 72 3.77 0.56 21.06
C ALA A 72 5.20 0.10 21.40
N GLU A 73 5.59 -1.07 20.91
CA GLU A 73 6.90 -1.67 21.11
C GLU A 73 7.80 -1.30 19.91
N VAL A 74 8.74 -0.38 20.12
CA VAL A 74 9.61 0.15 19.04
C VAL A 74 10.49 -0.94 18.41
N ASP A 75 10.84 -1.99 19.18
CA ASP A 75 11.62 -3.13 18.71
C ASP A 75 10.94 -3.86 17.53
N ASN A 76 9.61 -3.76 17.42
CA ASN A 76 8.87 -4.33 16.30
C ASN A 76 9.21 -3.66 14.95
N LYS A 77 9.92 -2.53 14.94
CA LYS A 77 10.41 -1.88 13.72
C LYS A 77 11.31 -2.80 12.89
N VAL A 78 12.06 -3.70 13.53
CA VAL A 78 12.90 -4.67 12.83
C VAL A 78 12.07 -5.61 11.96
N TYR A 79 10.88 -6.01 12.44
CA TYR A 79 9.98 -6.86 11.66
C TYR A 79 9.31 -6.09 10.53
N ALA A 80 8.92 -4.84 10.77
CA ALA A 80 8.41 -3.98 9.70
C ALA A 80 9.43 -3.89 8.55
N SER A 81 10.70 -3.56 8.85
CA SER A 81 11.77 -3.52 7.85
C SER A 81 11.96 -4.85 7.12
N ARG A 82 11.91 -5.98 7.83
CA ARG A 82 12.08 -7.33 7.24
C ARG A 82 11.04 -7.61 6.15
N TYR A 83 9.81 -7.17 6.34
CA TYR A 83 8.71 -7.39 5.39
C TYR A 83 8.43 -6.19 4.48
N GLY A 84 9.32 -5.19 4.47
CA GLY A 84 9.13 -3.97 3.68
C GLY A 84 7.86 -3.22 4.05
N ALA A 85 7.51 -3.20 5.34
CA ALA A 85 6.39 -2.46 5.88
C ALA A 85 6.87 -1.14 6.50
N SER A 86 6.05 -0.09 6.39
CA SER A 86 6.25 1.14 7.13
C SER A 86 5.89 0.91 8.61
N PHE A 87 6.68 1.49 9.53
CA PHE A 87 6.44 1.36 10.97
C PHE A 87 5.85 2.64 11.54
N VAL A 88 4.80 2.51 12.34
CA VAL A 88 4.15 3.60 13.05
C VAL A 88 4.18 3.32 14.56
N ASP A 89 4.88 4.19 15.30
CA ASP A 89 4.93 4.13 16.77
C ASP A 89 3.64 4.67 17.37
N LYS A 90 2.89 3.82 18.06
CA LYS A 90 1.62 4.19 18.73
C LYS A 90 1.79 5.16 19.88
N ASN A 91 2.99 5.28 20.44
CA ASN A 91 3.33 6.22 21.52
C ASN A 91 3.77 7.59 20.97
N SER A 92 4.00 7.71 19.65
CA SER A 92 4.41 8.97 19.04
C SER A 92 3.27 10.00 19.06
N LYS A 93 3.59 11.22 19.51
CA LYS A 93 2.66 12.35 19.39
C LYS A 93 2.30 12.70 17.93
N LYS A 94 3.13 12.23 16.99
CA LYS A 94 2.94 12.43 15.54
C LYS A 94 2.29 11.24 14.84
N MET A 95 1.87 10.20 15.58
CA MET A 95 1.33 8.95 15.00
C MET A 95 0.30 9.19 13.88
N ASN A 96 -0.65 10.09 14.09
CA ASN A 96 -1.68 10.39 13.10
C ASN A 96 -1.14 11.14 11.87
N ILE A 97 -0.08 11.93 12.03
CA ILE A 97 0.58 12.65 10.94
C ILE A 97 1.36 11.64 10.11
N ASP A 98 2.20 10.84 10.77
CA ASP A 98 3.04 9.82 10.15
C ASP A 98 2.16 8.81 9.38
N LEU A 99 1.07 8.34 10.01
CA LEU A 99 0.12 7.42 9.36
C LEU A 99 -0.53 8.05 8.12
N ARG A 100 -0.92 9.32 8.19
CA ARG A 100 -1.54 10.04 7.06
C ARG A 100 -0.55 10.18 5.90
N GLU A 101 0.69 10.55 6.17
CA GLU A 101 1.73 10.69 5.17
C GLU A 101 2.01 9.36 4.48
N ILE A 102 2.21 8.28 5.24
CA ILE A 102 2.44 6.94 4.69
C ILE A 102 1.25 6.49 3.82
N VAL A 103 0.01 6.66 4.31
CA VAL A 103 -1.19 6.29 3.54
C VAL A 103 -1.33 7.15 2.27
N SER A 104 -1.00 8.44 2.35
CA SER A 104 -1.02 9.32 1.18
C SER A 104 -0.05 8.84 0.11
N ASP A 105 1.18 8.53 0.49
CA ASP A 105 2.27 8.23 -0.43
C ASP A 105 2.25 6.76 -0.87
N ASP A 106 2.20 5.82 0.07
CA ASP A 106 2.34 4.39 -0.24
C ASP A 106 1.04 3.77 -0.78
N PHE A 107 -0.14 4.22 -0.31
CA PHE A 107 -1.43 3.68 -0.77
C PHE A 107 -1.96 4.40 -2.01
N GLY A 108 -1.24 5.39 -2.52
CA GLY A 108 -1.54 6.09 -3.75
C GLY A 108 -2.64 7.14 -3.64
N PHE A 109 -2.94 7.66 -2.45
CA PHE A 109 -3.95 8.72 -2.27
C PHE A 109 -3.41 10.13 -2.56
N GLY A 110 -2.09 10.33 -2.42
CA GLY A 110 -1.41 11.58 -2.72
C GLY A 110 -1.06 11.75 -4.20
N ASP A 111 -0.14 12.67 -4.46
CA ASP A 111 0.46 12.84 -5.78
C ASP A 111 1.21 11.59 -6.19
N PHE A 112 1.31 11.33 -7.49
CA PHE A 112 2.19 10.30 -7.96
C PHE A 112 3.58 10.89 -8.25
N ILE A 113 4.59 10.30 -7.61
CA ILE A 113 5.98 10.74 -7.75
C ILE A 113 6.75 9.68 -8.51
N PHE A 114 7.18 10.01 -9.72
CA PHE A 114 8.14 9.18 -10.45
C PHE A 114 9.52 9.37 -9.86
N ARG A 115 10.20 8.27 -9.60
CA ARG A 115 11.54 8.26 -8.99
C ARG A 115 12.55 7.54 -9.86
N ASN A 116 13.78 7.96 -9.78
CA ASN A 116 14.89 7.17 -10.31
C ASN A 116 15.01 5.87 -9.50
N PRO A 117 15.08 4.68 -10.14
CA PRO A 117 15.14 3.41 -9.41
C PRO A 117 16.39 3.21 -8.56
N ASP A 118 17.51 3.85 -8.90
CA ASP A 118 18.80 3.68 -8.22
C ASP A 118 19.00 4.69 -7.09
N THR A 119 18.65 5.95 -7.32
CA THR A 119 18.87 7.04 -6.34
C THR A 119 17.64 7.37 -5.52
N LEU A 120 16.45 6.93 -5.94
CA LEU A 120 15.13 7.26 -5.39
C LEU A 120 14.77 8.75 -5.44
N GLU A 121 15.58 9.56 -6.14
CA GLU A 121 15.29 10.97 -6.37
C GLU A 121 14.04 11.17 -7.22
N GLU A 122 13.34 12.25 -6.95
CA GLU A 122 12.15 12.64 -7.72
C GLU A 122 12.55 13.02 -9.16
N VAL A 123 11.94 12.35 -10.14
CA VAL A 123 12.09 12.64 -11.57
C VAL A 123 10.95 13.52 -12.07
N ALA A 124 9.74 13.21 -11.64
CA ALA A 124 8.54 13.96 -11.96
C ALA A 124 7.45 13.74 -10.92
N ARG A 125 6.54 14.71 -10.80
CA ARG A 125 5.37 14.65 -9.92
C ARG A 125 4.12 14.94 -10.72
N VAL A 126 3.06 14.18 -10.50
CA VAL A 126 1.77 14.38 -11.15
C VAL A 126 0.64 14.38 -10.12
N HIS A 127 -0.27 15.31 -10.23
CA HIS A 127 -1.38 15.49 -9.30
C HIS A 127 -2.68 14.86 -9.81
N ASN A 128 -2.77 14.65 -11.11
CA ASN A 128 -3.99 14.16 -11.77
C ASN A 128 -3.68 13.39 -13.05
N LEU A 129 -4.72 12.75 -13.60
CA LEU A 129 -4.59 11.91 -14.79
C LEU A 129 -4.12 12.67 -16.03
N LYS A 130 -4.54 13.92 -16.19
CA LYS A 130 -4.14 14.73 -17.35
C LYS A 130 -2.63 15.02 -17.33
N GLU A 131 -2.10 15.33 -16.17
CA GLU A 131 -0.66 15.49 -15.98
C GLU A 131 0.09 14.19 -16.23
N LEU A 132 -0.44 13.06 -15.71
CA LEU A 132 0.13 11.73 -16.01
C LEU A 132 0.21 11.46 -17.51
N GLN A 133 -0.86 11.75 -18.26
CA GLN A 133 -0.88 11.58 -19.71
C GLN A 133 0.17 12.44 -20.43
N ASN A 134 0.40 13.65 -19.95
CA ASN A 134 1.37 14.56 -20.54
C ASN A 134 2.82 14.15 -20.25
N VAL A 135 3.07 13.60 -19.07
CA VAL A 135 4.42 13.33 -18.55
C VAL A 135 4.90 11.92 -18.90
N ILE A 136 4.00 10.94 -19.06
CA ILE A 136 4.34 9.52 -19.18
C ILE A 136 5.29 9.22 -20.36
N PHE A 137 5.24 9.98 -21.44
CA PHE A 137 6.11 9.82 -22.60
C PHE A 137 7.45 10.56 -22.47
N ALA A 138 7.58 11.46 -21.50
CA ALA A 138 8.79 12.24 -21.26
C ALA A 138 9.65 11.65 -20.12
N ILE A 139 9.10 10.73 -19.34
CA ILE A 139 9.78 10.11 -18.20
C ILE A 139 10.83 9.11 -18.70
N PRO A 140 12.02 9.03 -18.06
CA PRO A 140 13.00 7.98 -18.33
C PRO A 140 12.35 6.59 -18.23
N LYS A 141 12.66 5.73 -19.20
CA LYS A 141 12.07 4.39 -19.31
C LYS A 141 12.27 3.56 -18.04
N GLU A 142 13.45 3.65 -17.45
CA GLU A 142 13.81 2.95 -16.20
C GLU A 142 12.91 3.36 -15.02
N SER A 143 12.61 4.66 -14.89
CA SER A 143 11.66 5.15 -13.88
C SER A 143 10.24 4.63 -14.14
N LEU A 144 9.79 4.68 -15.38
CA LEU A 144 8.47 4.19 -15.73
C LEU A 144 8.34 2.69 -15.43
N LEU A 145 9.28 1.87 -15.86
CA LEU A 145 9.32 0.43 -15.62
C LEU A 145 9.37 0.11 -14.13
N TYR A 146 10.19 0.83 -13.36
CA TYR A 146 10.27 0.68 -11.91
C TYR A 146 8.90 0.82 -11.23
N HIS A 147 8.13 1.83 -11.62
CA HIS A 147 6.83 2.08 -11.00
C HIS A 147 5.73 1.15 -11.51
N ILE A 148 5.73 0.79 -12.79
CA ILE A 148 4.70 -0.09 -13.36
C ILE A 148 4.91 -1.52 -12.84
N SER A 149 6.12 -2.06 -12.88
CA SER A 149 6.42 -3.43 -12.44
C SER A 149 6.10 -3.69 -10.96
N ARG A 150 6.03 -2.63 -10.15
CA ARG A 150 5.67 -2.68 -8.72
C ARG A 150 4.22 -2.29 -8.42
N ASN A 151 3.40 -2.19 -9.45
CA ASN A 151 2.00 -1.81 -9.33
C ASN A 151 1.76 -0.41 -8.70
N HIS A 152 2.75 0.48 -8.68
CA HIS A 152 2.60 1.81 -8.10
C HIS A 152 1.59 2.65 -8.89
N VAL A 153 1.69 2.64 -10.22
CA VAL A 153 0.78 3.40 -11.10
C VAL A 153 -0.64 2.82 -11.03
N SER A 154 -0.79 1.49 -11.11
CA SER A 154 -2.10 0.84 -11.01
C SER A 154 -2.78 1.15 -9.68
N ARG A 155 -2.05 1.11 -8.56
CA ARG A 155 -2.56 1.46 -7.22
C ARG A 155 -3.02 2.91 -7.15
N TRP A 156 -2.24 3.84 -7.69
CA TRP A 156 -2.61 5.25 -7.76
C TRP A 156 -3.88 5.50 -8.59
N LEU A 157 -4.08 4.74 -9.66
CA LEU A 157 -5.30 4.77 -10.45
C LEU A 157 -6.48 4.16 -9.70
N TYR A 158 -6.28 3.04 -8.99
CA TYR A 158 -7.30 2.42 -8.13
C TYR A 158 -7.82 3.38 -7.04
N SER A 159 -6.92 4.10 -6.38
CA SER A 159 -7.30 5.07 -5.34
C SER A 159 -8.22 6.19 -5.86
N ARG A 160 -8.20 6.42 -7.18
CA ARG A 160 -9.02 7.39 -7.91
C ARG A 160 -10.23 6.78 -8.62
N ALA A 161 -10.55 5.52 -8.31
CA ALA A 161 -11.65 4.76 -8.93
C ALA A 161 -11.51 4.58 -10.46
N MET A 162 -10.28 4.62 -10.97
CA MET A 162 -9.97 4.40 -12.38
C MET A 162 -9.64 2.92 -12.62
N PHE A 163 -10.63 2.07 -12.40
CA PHE A 163 -10.46 0.62 -12.40
C PHE A 163 -9.99 0.03 -13.74
N PRO A 164 -10.60 0.35 -14.90
CA PRO A 164 -10.17 -0.27 -16.15
C PRO A 164 -8.69 -0.05 -16.49
N PRO A 165 -8.13 1.17 -16.47
CA PRO A 165 -6.70 1.35 -16.73
C PRO A 165 -5.82 0.78 -15.62
N ALA A 166 -6.27 0.78 -14.37
CA ALA A 166 -5.53 0.18 -13.27
C ALA A 166 -5.38 -1.34 -13.44
N GLU A 167 -6.48 -2.03 -13.77
CA GLU A 167 -6.48 -3.48 -14.05
C GLU A 167 -5.61 -3.81 -15.27
N PHE A 168 -5.72 -3.04 -16.33
CA PHE A 168 -4.90 -3.23 -17.52
C PHE A 168 -3.42 -3.19 -17.19
N LEU A 169 -2.95 -2.17 -16.45
CA LEU A 169 -1.54 -2.04 -16.07
C LEU A 169 -1.07 -3.14 -15.13
N LYS A 170 -1.94 -3.64 -14.25
CA LYS A 170 -1.62 -4.71 -13.31
C LYS A 170 -1.39 -6.07 -14.02
N GLN A 171 -2.05 -6.30 -15.15
CA GLN A 171 -1.97 -7.56 -15.89
C GLN A 171 -0.77 -7.63 -16.85
N ILE A 172 -0.12 -6.51 -17.14
CA ILE A 172 1.01 -6.48 -18.07
C ILE A 172 2.25 -7.08 -17.37
N THR A 173 2.74 -8.17 -17.91
CA THR A 173 4.05 -8.72 -17.55
C THR A 173 5.10 -7.94 -18.33
N TRP A 174 5.95 -7.22 -17.61
CA TRP A 174 7.04 -6.41 -18.20
C TRP A 174 8.32 -7.22 -18.18
N GLU A 175 8.66 -7.80 -19.33
CA GLU A 175 9.96 -8.43 -19.60
C GLU A 175 11.02 -7.40 -19.99
#